data_325a9612e6253d5c98d600ed497067c5
#
_entry.id   325a9612e6253d5c98d600ed497067c5
#
_cell.length_a   1.000
_cell.length_b   1.000
_cell.length_c   1.000
_cell.angle_alpha   90.00
_cell.angle_beta   90.00
_cell.angle_gamma   90.00
#
_symmetry.space_group_name_H-M   'P 1'
#
loop_
_entity.id
_entity.type
_entity.pdbx_description
1 polymer ?
#
loop_
_entity_poly.entity_id
_entity_poly.type
_entity_poly.pdbx_seq_one_letter_code
_entity_poly.pdbx_strand_id
1 'polypeptide(L)'
;NFSLNMIREPGEANGKRSNIINCVDDNVKVDLGKETPESDQATMIALKYALDQLDRDEIDVLTLAPQGPNAFFTEEAGSLVEYLSKRYNTTDIMSILVSEKMKMGFVTEQVKLRDVPHQVTQKNIFKKLTLLDDTLRQDFTILKPKIAVLGLNPQVNCGQNGDEEVNIITPAIERAREEGIMAIGAFS
;
A
#
# COMPACT_ATOMS: atom_id res chain seq x y z
N ASN A 1 -2.93 34.33 5.69
CA ASN A 1 -1.49 34.11 5.77
C ASN A 1 -1.23 32.78 6.45
N PHE A 2 -0.75 31.81 5.69
CA PHE A 2 -0.32 30.50 6.22
C PHE A 2 1.13 30.67 6.67
N SER A 3 1.42 30.64 7.97
CA SER A 3 2.79 30.71 8.46
C SER A 3 3.30 29.30 8.75
N LEU A 4 4.28 28.87 8.00
CA LEU A 4 5.00 27.62 8.23
C LEU A 4 6.12 27.85 9.26
N ASN A 5 6.32 26.90 10.14
CA ASN A 5 7.45 26.87 11.07
C ASN A 5 8.57 26.02 10.44
N MET A 6 9.66 26.67 10.04
CA MET A 6 10.82 25.96 9.50
C MET A 6 11.57 25.30 10.64
N ILE A 7 11.76 23.99 10.53
CA ILE A 7 12.49 23.16 11.49
C ILE A 7 13.54 22.32 10.76
N ARG A 8 14.50 21.78 11.47
CA ARG A 8 15.59 20.95 10.91
C ARG A 8 15.32 19.46 11.11
N GLU A 9 14.65 19.11 12.20
CA GLU A 9 14.34 17.73 12.58
C GLU A 9 12.97 17.63 13.26
N PRO A 10 12.31 16.47 13.27
CA PRO A 10 10.98 16.29 13.85
C PRO A 10 10.89 16.68 15.32
N GLY A 11 11.95 16.47 16.10
CA GLY A 11 12.00 16.83 17.53
C GLY A 11 11.84 18.34 17.83
N GLU A 12 12.07 19.21 16.84
CA GLU A 12 11.85 20.66 16.95
C GLU A 12 10.39 21.07 16.66
N ALA A 13 9.51 20.08 16.38
CA ALA A 13 8.15 20.38 15.92
C ALA A 13 7.31 21.12 16.96
N ASN A 14 6.65 22.19 16.51
CA ASN A 14 5.65 22.90 17.30
C ASN A 14 4.27 22.32 17.02
N GLY A 15 3.65 21.66 18.00
CA GLY A 15 2.34 21.01 17.87
C GLY A 15 1.16 21.95 17.56
N LYS A 16 1.36 23.26 17.63
CA LYS A 16 0.33 24.30 17.31
C LYS A 16 0.52 24.91 15.92
N ARG A 17 1.52 24.51 15.16
CA ARG A 17 1.84 25.07 13.85
C ARG A 17 2.11 23.96 12.84
N SER A 18 1.89 24.25 11.57
CA SER A 18 2.41 23.41 10.49
C SER A 18 3.91 23.58 10.41
N ASN A 19 4.64 22.49 10.62
CA ASN A 19 6.10 22.47 10.54
C ASN A 19 6.54 22.04 9.14
N ILE A 20 7.68 22.52 8.69
CA ILE A 20 8.27 22.12 7.41
C ILE A 20 9.77 21.89 7.58
N ILE A 21 10.25 20.79 7.01
CA ILE A 21 11.67 20.48 6.89
C ILE A 21 12.03 20.60 5.41
N ASN A 22 13.00 21.44 5.08
CA ASN A 22 13.51 21.50 3.74
C ASN A 22 14.57 20.41 3.54
N CYS A 23 14.23 19.41 2.73
CA CYS A 23 15.10 18.26 2.44
C CYS A 23 15.92 18.41 1.16
N VAL A 24 15.70 19.48 0.38
CA VAL A 24 16.35 19.70 -0.92
C VAL A 24 16.98 21.08 -0.97
N ASP A 25 17.94 21.27 -1.87
CA ASP A 25 18.54 22.56 -2.09
C ASP A 25 17.54 23.59 -2.62
N ASP A 26 17.70 24.85 -2.23
CA ASP A 26 16.79 25.97 -2.57
C ASP A 26 16.71 26.27 -4.09
N ASN A 27 17.55 25.62 -4.89
CA ASN A 27 17.66 25.86 -6.33
C ASN A 27 16.86 24.87 -7.19
N VAL A 28 16.04 23.98 -6.59
CA VAL A 28 15.21 23.05 -7.37
C VAL A 28 14.14 23.84 -8.14
N LYS A 29 14.29 23.85 -9.45
CA LYS A 29 13.31 24.50 -10.33
C LYS A 29 12.12 23.60 -10.53
N VAL A 30 10.95 24.07 -10.12
CA VAL A 30 9.68 23.34 -10.28
C VAL A 30 8.86 23.98 -11.39
N ASP A 31 8.55 23.21 -12.42
CA ASP A 31 7.60 23.57 -13.48
C ASP A 31 6.21 23.04 -13.10
N LEU A 32 5.29 23.94 -12.73
CA LEU A 32 3.94 23.54 -12.30
C LEU A 32 3.19 22.76 -13.40
N GLY A 33 2.66 21.60 -13.02
CA GLY A 33 1.91 20.73 -13.92
C GLY A 33 2.77 19.89 -14.88
N LYS A 34 4.09 19.87 -14.67
CA LYS A 34 5.02 19.03 -15.44
C LYS A 34 5.86 18.17 -14.51
N GLU A 35 6.04 16.94 -14.91
CA GLU A 35 7.00 16.03 -14.31
C GLU A 35 8.38 16.28 -14.92
N THR A 36 9.40 16.46 -14.10
CA THR A 36 10.77 16.67 -14.52
C THR A 36 11.72 15.80 -13.70
N PRO A 37 12.89 15.42 -14.26
CA PRO A 37 13.87 14.61 -13.50
C PRO A 37 14.27 15.28 -12.17
N GLU A 38 14.36 16.60 -12.13
CA GLU A 38 14.69 17.37 -10.93
C GLU A 38 13.57 17.24 -9.88
N SER A 39 12.29 17.30 -10.30
CA SER A 39 11.16 17.12 -9.38
C SER A 39 11.10 15.69 -8.83
N ASP A 40 11.39 14.69 -9.66
CA ASP A 40 11.41 13.29 -9.27
C ASP A 40 12.55 13.02 -8.29
N GLN A 41 13.74 13.58 -8.55
CA GLN A 41 14.86 13.48 -7.63
C GLN A 41 14.56 14.14 -6.27
N ALA A 42 13.95 15.33 -6.27
CA ALA A 42 13.53 16.01 -5.04
C ALA A 42 12.51 15.19 -4.25
N THR A 43 11.55 14.57 -4.94
CA THR A 43 10.57 13.67 -4.35
C THR A 43 11.24 12.47 -3.67
N MET A 44 12.22 11.86 -4.32
CA MET A 44 12.96 10.72 -3.76
C MET A 44 13.82 11.11 -2.56
N ILE A 45 14.43 12.28 -2.57
CA ILE A 45 15.19 12.80 -1.42
C ILE A 45 14.25 12.99 -0.22
N ALA A 46 13.11 13.65 -0.42
CA ALA A 46 12.13 13.87 0.64
C ALA A 46 11.55 12.55 1.16
N LEU A 47 11.24 11.60 0.28
CA LEU A 47 10.76 10.27 0.66
C LEU A 47 11.79 9.53 1.52
N LYS A 48 13.05 9.48 1.08
CA LYS A 48 14.12 8.80 1.84
C LYS A 48 14.28 9.42 3.22
N TYR A 49 14.32 10.75 3.31
CA TYR A 49 14.40 11.45 4.59
C TYR A 49 13.23 11.08 5.51
N ALA A 50 11.99 11.15 5.01
CA ALA A 50 10.80 10.82 5.79
C ALA A 50 10.78 9.36 6.27
N LEU A 51 11.19 8.41 5.41
CA LEU A 51 11.32 7.00 5.80
C LEU A 51 12.43 6.79 6.85
N ASP A 52 13.53 7.53 6.77
CA ASP A 52 14.57 7.47 7.81
C ASP A 52 14.05 7.99 9.17
N GLN A 53 13.16 8.99 9.17
CA GLN A 53 12.51 9.45 10.40
C GLN A 53 11.49 8.44 10.93
N LEU A 54 10.75 7.77 10.04
CA LEU A 54 9.83 6.70 10.41
C LEU A 54 10.58 5.52 11.03
N ASP A 55 11.72 5.12 10.46
CA ASP A 55 12.55 4.02 10.96
C ASP A 55 13.19 4.32 12.33
N ARG A 56 13.25 5.60 12.73
CA ARG A 56 13.75 6.05 14.04
C ARG A 56 12.64 6.32 15.05
N ASP A 57 11.39 6.02 14.72
CA ASP A 57 10.20 6.34 15.53
C ASP A 57 10.04 7.85 15.83
N GLU A 58 10.62 8.72 14.99
CA GLU A 58 10.47 10.18 15.10
C GLU A 58 9.15 10.69 14.51
N ILE A 59 8.52 9.89 13.67
CA ILE A 59 7.17 10.09 13.11
C ILE A 59 6.40 8.78 13.11
N ASP A 60 5.09 8.85 13.31
CA ASP A 60 4.22 7.66 13.41
C ASP A 60 3.70 7.20 12.06
N VAL A 61 3.58 8.10 11.09
CA VAL A 61 2.98 7.81 9.77
C VAL A 61 3.53 8.74 8.70
N LEU A 62 3.63 8.21 7.50
CA LEU A 62 4.01 8.98 6.32
C LEU A 62 2.80 9.11 5.37
N THR A 63 2.44 10.36 5.07
CA THR A 63 1.43 10.67 4.06
C THR A 63 2.10 11.30 2.85
N LEU A 64 1.90 10.71 1.67
CA LEU A 64 2.44 11.21 0.41
C LEU A 64 1.37 11.97 -0.36
N ALA A 65 1.73 13.15 -0.89
CA ALA A 65 0.92 13.79 -1.91
C ALA A 65 0.92 12.95 -3.19
N PRO A 66 -0.09 13.07 -4.08
CA PRO A 66 -0.05 12.44 -5.39
C PRO A 66 1.23 12.80 -6.14
N GLN A 67 1.90 11.81 -6.69
CA GLN A 67 3.15 11.95 -7.42
C GLN A 67 2.97 11.53 -8.88
N GLY A 68 3.85 12.01 -9.74
CA GLY A 68 3.93 11.53 -11.11
C GLY A 68 4.28 10.04 -11.20
N PRO A 69 3.92 9.37 -12.30
CA PRO A 69 4.16 7.93 -12.45
C PRO A 69 5.64 7.55 -12.40
N ASN A 70 6.55 8.47 -12.73
CA ASN A 70 7.99 8.22 -12.77
C ASN A 70 8.72 8.60 -11.47
N ALA A 71 8.06 9.30 -10.54
CA ALA A 71 8.70 9.82 -9.32
C ALA A 71 9.39 8.73 -8.47
N PHE A 72 8.93 7.48 -8.56
CA PHE A 72 9.49 6.34 -7.82
C PHE A 72 10.23 5.34 -8.72
N PHE A 73 10.40 5.66 -10.02
CA PHE A 73 11.22 4.86 -10.90
C PHE A 73 12.70 5.13 -10.60
N THR A 74 13.38 4.13 -10.10
CA THR A 74 14.82 4.11 -9.88
C THR A 74 15.45 2.96 -10.67
N GLU A 75 16.76 2.90 -10.74
CA GLU A 75 17.44 1.71 -11.30
C GLU A 75 17.07 0.41 -10.58
N GLU A 76 16.65 0.53 -9.33
CA GLU A 76 16.36 -0.60 -8.46
C GLU A 76 14.86 -0.94 -8.34
N ALA A 77 13.95 0.01 -8.60
CA ALA A 77 12.51 -0.16 -8.39
C ALA A 77 11.69 0.57 -9.45
N GLY A 78 10.63 -0.08 -9.92
CA GLY A 78 9.68 0.46 -10.89
C GLY A 78 8.40 1.01 -10.25
N SER A 79 8.32 1.06 -8.91
CA SER A 79 7.17 1.59 -8.19
C SER A 79 7.49 1.84 -6.72
N LEU A 80 6.65 2.63 -6.04
CA LEU A 80 6.75 2.85 -4.59
C LEU A 80 6.66 1.54 -3.79
N VAL A 81 5.73 0.65 -4.16
CA VAL A 81 5.55 -0.65 -3.49
C VAL A 81 6.82 -1.50 -3.62
N GLU A 82 7.42 -1.55 -4.81
CA GLU A 82 8.67 -2.28 -5.03
C GLU A 82 9.84 -1.64 -4.27
N TYR A 83 9.91 -0.30 -4.25
CA TYR A 83 10.93 0.41 -3.48
C TYR A 83 10.83 0.10 -1.98
N LEU A 84 9.62 0.16 -1.40
CA LEU A 84 9.41 -0.17 0.01
C LEU A 84 9.68 -1.65 0.31
N SER A 85 9.27 -2.56 -0.59
CA SER A 85 9.54 -3.99 -0.48
C SER A 85 11.05 -4.28 -0.38
N LYS A 86 11.85 -3.63 -1.22
CA LYS A 86 13.31 -3.76 -1.20
C LYS A 86 13.94 -3.12 0.04
N ARG A 87 13.49 -1.90 0.41
CA ARG A 87 13.99 -1.21 1.60
C ARG A 87 13.81 -2.04 2.87
N TYR A 88 12.61 -2.59 3.06
CA TYR A 88 12.26 -3.36 4.26
C TYR A 88 12.52 -4.87 4.12
N ASN A 89 13.08 -5.30 2.99
CA ASN A 89 13.34 -6.71 2.68
C ASN A 89 12.12 -7.61 2.98
N THR A 90 10.96 -7.19 2.52
CA THR A 90 9.69 -7.87 2.77
C THR A 90 8.85 -8.00 1.50
N THR A 91 8.08 -9.08 1.43
CA THR A 91 7.01 -9.27 0.44
C THR A 91 5.62 -9.11 1.07
N ASP A 92 5.56 -8.73 2.36
CA ASP A 92 4.34 -8.60 3.15
C ASP A 92 3.83 -7.16 3.08
N ILE A 93 3.59 -6.71 1.86
CA ILE A 93 3.05 -5.40 1.53
C ILE A 93 1.72 -5.59 0.83
N MET A 94 0.76 -4.74 1.12
CA MET A 94 -0.54 -4.71 0.47
C MET A 94 -1.04 -3.27 0.35
N SER A 95 -1.51 -2.89 -0.84
CA SER A 95 -2.24 -1.65 -1.01
C SER A 95 -3.69 -1.83 -0.54
N ILE A 96 -4.15 -0.89 0.26
CA ILE A 96 -5.54 -0.85 0.73
C ILE A 96 -6.16 0.47 0.30
N LEU A 97 -7.25 0.41 -0.47
CA LEU A 97 -8.09 1.57 -0.72
C LEU A 97 -9.03 1.76 0.46
N VAL A 98 -9.02 2.95 1.02
CA VAL A 98 -9.77 3.28 2.23
C VAL A 98 -10.80 4.36 1.94
N SER A 99 -12.04 4.10 2.32
CA SER A 99 -13.09 5.10 2.42
C SER A 99 -13.77 5.01 3.79
N GLU A 100 -14.65 5.94 4.10
CA GLU A 100 -15.42 5.90 5.36
C GLU A 100 -16.21 4.59 5.53
N LYS A 101 -16.72 4.03 4.43
CA LYS A 101 -17.62 2.86 4.46
C LYS A 101 -16.95 1.55 4.10
N MET A 102 -15.82 1.58 3.41
CA MET A 102 -15.21 0.38 2.85
C MET A 102 -13.69 0.45 2.85
N LYS A 103 -13.07 -0.69 3.08
CA LYS A 103 -11.64 -0.92 2.91
C LYS A 103 -11.46 -2.07 1.93
N MET A 104 -10.65 -1.89 0.91
CA MET A 104 -10.45 -2.88 -0.15
C MET A 104 -8.97 -3.18 -0.29
N GLY A 105 -8.58 -4.42 -0.03
CA GLY A 105 -7.23 -4.93 -0.27
C GLY A 105 -7.16 -5.72 -1.58
N PHE A 106 -5.99 -5.76 -2.19
CA PHE A 106 -5.76 -6.43 -3.46
C PHE A 106 -4.84 -7.64 -3.29
N VAL A 107 -5.22 -8.76 -3.91
CA VAL A 107 -4.38 -9.96 -3.96
C VAL A 107 -3.22 -9.76 -4.93
N THR A 108 -3.48 -9.10 -6.06
CA THR A 108 -2.48 -8.82 -7.11
C THR A 108 -2.37 -7.32 -7.34
N GLU A 109 -1.14 -6.84 -7.53
CA GLU A 109 -0.84 -5.43 -7.77
C GLU A 109 0.22 -5.30 -8.85
N GLN A 110 0.01 -4.35 -9.78
CA GLN A 110 0.98 -3.97 -10.83
C GLN A 110 1.50 -5.13 -11.68
N VAL A 111 0.67 -6.16 -11.91
CA VAL A 111 0.98 -7.28 -12.80
C VAL A 111 0.28 -7.11 -14.15
N LYS A 112 0.86 -7.67 -15.21
CA LYS A 112 0.21 -7.72 -16.52
C LYS A 112 -1.06 -8.56 -16.41
N LEU A 113 -2.13 -8.15 -17.09
CA LEU A 113 -3.42 -8.85 -17.02
C LEU A 113 -3.30 -10.37 -17.29
N ARG A 114 -2.46 -10.77 -18.26
CA ARG A 114 -2.20 -12.18 -18.58
C ARG A 114 -1.54 -12.97 -17.47
N ASP A 115 -0.87 -12.29 -16.53
CA ASP A 115 -0.11 -12.92 -15.45
C ASP A 115 -0.92 -12.97 -14.13
N VAL A 116 -2.10 -12.30 -14.08
CA VAL A 116 -2.99 -12.28 -12.91
C VAL A 116 -3.36 -13.69 -12.44
N PRO A 117 -3.83 -14.63 -13.29
CA PRO A 117 -4.20 -15.98 -12.84
C PRO A 117 -3.04 -16.72 -12.18
N HIS A 118 -1.80 -16.50 -12.61
CA HIS A 118 -0.61 -17.12 -12.01
C HIS A 118 -0.26 -16.58 -10.63
N GLN A 119 -0.72 -15.37 -10.29
CA GLN A 119 -0.55 -14.76 -8.96
C GLN A 119 -1.68 -15.13 -8.00
N VAL A 120 -2.82 -15.57 -8.52
CA VAL A 120 -3.97 -16.02 -7.72
C VAL A 120 -3.71 -17.46 -7.28
N THR A 121 -3.08 -17.61 -6.12
CA THR A 121 -2.77 -18.90 -5.51
C THR A 121 -3.33 -18.97 -4.09
N GLN A 122 -3.65 -20.18 -3.60
CA GLN A 122 -4.13 -20.35 -2.22
C GLN A 122 -3.20 -19.70 -1.19
N LYS A 123 -1.87 -19.87 -1.37
CA LYS A 123 -0.86 -19.29 -0.50
C LYS A 123 -0.90 -17.77 -0.50
N ASN A 124 -1.00 -17.16 -1.68
CA ASN A 124 -1.00 -15.69 -1.81
C ASN A 124 -2.28 -15.09 -1.24
N ILE A 125 -3.44 -15.68 -1.55
CA ILE A 125 -4.73 -15.25 -1.00
C ILE A 125 -4.73 -15.35 0.53
N PHE A 126 -4.33 -16.49 1.08
CA PHE A 126 -4.25 -16.68 2.52
C PHE A 126 -3.35 -15.65 3.19
N LYS A 127 -2.15 -15.42 2.63
CA LYS A 127 -1.20 -14.42 3.12
C LYS A 127 -1.81 -13.01 3.12
N LYS A 128 -2.51 -12.62 2.03
CA LYS A 128 -3.17 -11.31 1.93
C LYS A 128 -4.35 -11.18 2.87
N LEU A 129 -5.12 -12.26 3.11
CA LEU A 129 -6.20 -12.26 4.10
C LEU A 129 -5.67 -12.08 5.52
N THR A 130 -4.58 -12.75 5.88
CA THR A 130 -3.91 -12.58 7.18
C THR A 130 -3.43 -11.14 7.36
N LEU A 131 -2.71 -10.61 6.37
CA LEU A 131 -2.20 -9.23 6.42
C LEU A 131 -3.34 -8.20 6.52
N LEU A 132 -4.45 -8.41 5.80
CA LEU A 132 -5.61 -7.53 5.88
C LEU A 132 -6.31 -7.62 7.24
N ASP A 133 -6.50 -8.81 7.79
CA ASP A 133 -7.12 -8.98 9.12
C ASP A 133 -6.28 -8.31 10.21
N ASP A 134 -4.97 -8.52 10.19
CA ASP A 134 -4.04 -7.89 11.13
C ASP A 134 -4.08 -6.37 11.04
N THR A 135 -3.98 -5.81 9.82
CA THR A 135 -4.09 -4.36 9.56
C THR A 135 -5.43 -3.80 10.05
N LEU A 136 -6.54 -4.48 9.75
CA LEU A 136 -7.87 -4.03 10.18
C LEU A 136 -7.98 -4.01 11.72
N ARG A 137 -7.33 -4.93 12.42
CA ARG A 137 -7.32 -4.97 13.89
C ARG A 137 -6.38 -3.92 14.48
N GLN A 138 -5.16 -3.85 13.99
CA GLN A 138 -4.10 -3.03 14.58
C GLN A 138 -4.24 -1.55 14.19
N ASP A 139 -4.33 -1.27 12.88
CA ASP A 139 -4.29 0.11 12.38
C ASP A 139 -5.68 0.76 12.33
N PHE A 140 -6.72 -0.04 12.08
CA PHE A 140 -8.10 0.45 12.04
C PHE A 140 -8.92 0.15 13.31
N THR A 141 -8.33 -0.51 14.30
CA THR A 141 -8.99 -0.85 15.59
C THR A 141 -10.32 -1.60 15.45
N ILE A 142 -10.49 -2.39 14.38
CA ILE A 142 -11.69 -3.20 14.14
C ILE A 142 -11.51 -4.55 14.82
N LEU A 143 -12.10 -4.74 15.98
CA LEU A 143 -11.91 -5.94 16.83
C LEU A 143 -12.31 -7.27 16.15
N LYS A 144 -13.32 -7.24 15.27
CA LYS A 144 -13.84 -8.43 14.57
C LYS A 144 -14.05 -8.10 13.09
N PRO A 145 -12.97 -7.99 12.29
CA PRO A 145 -13.08 -7.72 10.88
C PRO A 145 -13.89 -8.82 10.17
N LYS A 146 -14.73 -8.41 9.21
CA LYS A 146 -15.42 -9.33 8.29
C LYS A 146 -14.91 -9.01 6.88
N ILE A 147 -14.28 -9.98 6.27
CA ILE A 147 -13.63 -9.83 4.97
C ILE A 147 -14.45 -10.57 3.91
N ALA A 148 -15.05 -9.82 2.98
CA ALA A 148 -15.66 -10.37 1.79
C ALA A 148 -14.59 -10.59 0.72
N VAL A 149 -14.52 -11.79 0.16
CA VAL A 149 -13.57 -12.14 -0.91
C VAL A 149 -14.34 -12.23 -2.22
N LEU A 150 -13.92 -11.45 -3.21
CA LEU A 150 -14.47 -11.49 -4.55
C LEU A 150 -13.81 -12.60 -5.36
N GLY A 151 -14.56 -13.19 -6.29
CA GLY A 151 -14.04 -14.13 -7.28
C GLY A 151 -13.16 -13.44 -8.31
N LEU A 152 -12.37 -14.22 -9.02
CA LEU A 152 -11.60 -13.78 -10.18
C LEU A 152 -12.49 -13.69 -11.42
N ASN A 153 -13.42 -14.63 -11.56
CA ASN A 153 -14.31 -14.76 -12.70
C ASN A 153 -15.68 -14.13 -12.43
N PRO A 154 -16.37 -13.58 -13.46
CA PRO A 154 -17.64 -12.88 -13.29
C PRO A 154 -18.81 -13.78 -12.84
N GLN A 155 -18.69 -15.10 -13.00
CA GLN A 155 -19.68 -16.09 -12.55
C GLN A 155 -19.02 -17.09 -11.62
N VAL A 156 -19.18 -16.88 -10.35
CA VAL A 156 -18.71 -17.78 -9.30
C VAL A 156 -19.60 -19.03 -9.29
N ASN A 157 -18.99 -20.21 -9.26
CA ASN A 157 -19.67 -21.53 -9.20
C ASN A 157 -20.36 -22.03 -10.48
N CYS A 158 -20.09 -21.49 -11.65
CA CYS A 158 -20.74 -21.96 -12.88
C CYS A 158 -20.01 -23.10 -13.60
N GLY A 159 -18.88 -23.60 -13.11
CA GLY A 159 -18.17 -24.77 -13.67
C GLY A 159 -17.68 -24.64 -15.12
N GLN A 160 -18.06 -23.57 -15.81
CA GLN A 160 -17.75 -23.33 -17.22
C GLN A 160 -16.75 -22.21 -17.46
N ASN A 161 -16.45 -21.39 -16.46
CA ASN A 161 -15.68 -20.14 -16.61
C ASN A 161 -14.45 -20.05 -15.70
N GLY A 162 -13.78 -21.15 -15.48
CA GLY A 162 -12.55 -21.19 -14.66
C GLY A 162 -12.76 -21.94 -13.35
N ASP A 163 -11.69 -22.55 -12.89
CA ASP A 163 -11.68 -23.40 -11.69
C ASP A 163 -11.07 -22.65 -10.48
N GLU A 164 -10.70 -21.39 -10.64
CA GLU A 164 -9.96 -20.63 -9.63
C GLU A 164 -10.78 -20.43 -8.35
N GLU A 165 -12.09 -20.20 -8.47
CA GLU A 165 -12.99 -20.02 -7.32
C GLU A 165 -13.07 -21.31 -6.50
N VAL A 166 -13.24 -22.46 -7.16
CA VAL A 166 -13.43 -23.75 -6.50
C VAL A 166 -12.11 -24.32 -6.00
N ASN A 167 -11.07 -24.28 -6.82
CA ASN A 167 -9.82 -24.97 -6.54
C ASN A 167 -8.77 -24.13 -5.80
N ILE A 168 -8.93 -22.79 -5.81
CA ILE A 168 -7.94 -21.87 -5.25
C ILE A 168 -8.56 -20.94 -4.20
N ILE A 169 -9.61 -20.17 -4.57
CA ILE A 169 -10.10 -19.09 -3.72
C ILE A 169 -10.88 -19.67 -2.52
N THR A 170 -11.81 -20.59 -2.76
CA THR A 170 -12.60 -21.20 -1.67
C THR A 170 -11.71 -21.94 -0.67
N PRO A 171 -10.76 -22.81 -1.07
CA PRO A 171 -9.85 -23.44 -0.11
C PRO A 171 -8.98 -22.45 0.68
N ALA A 172 -8.59 -21.33 0.07
CA ALA A 172 -7.85 -20.28 0.79
C ALA A 172 -8.72 -19.59 1.86
N ILE A 173 -9.99 -19.35 1.55
CA ILE A 173 -10.97 -18.79 2.50
C ILE A 173 -11.22 -19.78 3.65
N GLU A 174 -11.40 -21.07 3.36
CA GLU A 174 -11.59 -22.11 4.37
C GLU A 174 -10.40 -22.17 5.33
N ARG A 175 -9.19 -22.19 4.80
CA ARG A 175 -7.97 -22.13 5.61
C ARG A 175 -7.92 -20.87 6.47
N ALA A 176 -8.28 -19.71 5.93
CA ALA A 176 -8.32 -18.48 6.71
C ALA A 176 -9.31 -18.54 7.88
N ARG A 177 -10.46 -19.21 7.68
CA ARG A 177 -11.45 -19.45 8.74
C ARG A 177 -10.93 -20.38 9.83
N GLU A 178 -10.20 -21.43 9.45
CA GLU A 178 -9.56 -22.36 10.41
C GLU A 178 -8.56 -21.61 11.32
N GLU A 179 -7.89 -20.59 10.79
CA GLU A 179 -6.99 -19.69 11.55
C GLU A 179 -7.72 -18.55 12.28
N GLY A 180 -9.06 -18.54 12.27
CA GLY A 180 -9.89 -17.57 13.00
C GLY A 180 -10.15 -16.25 12.27
N ILE A 181 -9.81 -16.14 11.00
CA ILE A 181 -10.13 -14.98 10.16
C ILE A 181 -11.56 -15.09 9.63
N MET A 182 -12.38 -14.07 9.84
CA MET A 182 -13.78 -14.06 9.36
C MET A 182 -13.85 -13.70 7.87
N ALA A 183 -13.36 -14.60 7.02
CA ALA A 183 -13.41 -14.46 5.57
C ALA A 183 -14.65 -15.17 4.99
N ILE A 184 -15.35 -14.53 4.05
CA ILE A 184 -16.57 -15.02 3.41
C ILE A 184 -16.48 -14.78 1.90
N GLY A 185 -16.86 -15.74 1.09
CA GLY A 185 -16.86 -15.67 -0.38
C GLY A 185 -16.72 -17.08 -0.97
N ALA A 186 -16.39 -17.22 -2.24
CA ALA A 186 -16.16 -16.13 -3.22
C ALA A 186 -17.49 -15.52 -3.67
N PHE A 187 -17.53 -14.18 -3.80
CA PHE A 187 -18.67 -13.46 -4.35
C PHE A 187 -18.39 -13.02 -5.80
N SER A 188 -19.45 -12.93 -6.61
CA SER A 188 -19.43 -12.35 -7.96
C SER A 188 -19.67 -10.85 -7.96
#